data_ab48da227b9e47945c850342393526e0
#
_entry.id   ab48da227b9e47945c850342393526e0
#
_cell.length_a   1.000
_cell.length_b   1.000
_cell.length_c   1.000
_cell.angle_alpha   90.00
_cell.angle_beta   90.00
_cell.angle_gamma   90.00
#
_symmetry.space_group_name_H-M   'P 1'
#
loop_
_entity.id
_entity.type
_entity.pdbx_description
1 polymer ?
#
loop_
_entity_poly.entity_id
_entity_poly.type
_entity_poly.pdbx_seq_one_letter_code
_entity_poly.pdbx_strand_id
1 'polypeptide(L)'
;MRKSILTLGIAAVLTGVLATCSMTYAADDELAQIQESGKLKVGVEGTYPPYTYHDDNGELTGFDVEVAKAIADKLGVEADFTESDWDSLLAGIDSGRLDTVINAVSITPEREEKYDFAGPYFYITQQIVVAKDNDDIVDMASLNGKKVANTATTAYLDILEDAGASLVQISTADEAVSLIESGRADFTTFNSVVFNEYLQQHPDANLKVAFVIPDVVDTYAVPIKKGETALYDAVQNAIDELKEDGTLSKLSEDYFGTDFTQPQDENADNTDTASEDASAESTDEN
;
A
#
# COMPACT_ATOMS: atom_id res chain seq x y z
N MET A 1 40.44 -83.88 -44.19
CA MET A 1 39.02 -84.00 -43.87
C MET A 1 38.79 -83.38 -42.50
N ARG A 2 38.24 -82.24 -42.40
CA ARG A 2 37.32 -81.72 -41.34
C ARG A 2 37.15 -80.22 -41.56
N LYS A 3 35.96 -79.88 -41.90
CA LYS A 3 35.52 -78.46 -42.13
C LYS A 3 35.38 -77.72 -40.82
N SER A 4 35.98 -76.60 -40.71
CA SER A 4 35.75 -75.65 -39.58
C SER A 4 34.73 -74.62 -40.04
N ILE A 5 33.65 -74.57 -39.36
CA ILE A 5 32.56 -73.59 -39.58
C ILE A 5 32.90 -72.36 -38.75
N LEU A 6 33.00 -71.23 -39.42
CA LEU A 6 33.25 -69.93 -38.82
C LEU A 6 31.89 -69.29 -38.39
N THR A 7 31.65 -69.19 -37.12
CA THR A 7 30.46 -68.53 -36.57
C THR A 7 30.72 -67.06 -36.36
N LEU A 8 30.06 -66.21 -37.13
CA LEU A 8 30.16 -64.76 -37.00
C LEU A 8 29.20 -64.30 -35.87
N GLY A 9 29.74 -63.84 -34.77
CA GLY A 9 28.96 -63.25 -33.69
C GLY A 9 28.74 -61.79 -33.95
N ILE A 10 27.48 -61.39 -34.12
CA ILE A 10 27.04 -59.99 -34.21
C ILE A 10 26.84 -59.48 -32.77
N ALA A 11 27.74 -58.60 -32.31
CA ALA A 11 27.59 -57.88 -31.07
C ALA A 11 26.68 -56.64 -31.33
N ALA A 12 25.45 -56.71 -30.90
CA ALA A 12 24.55 -55.56 -30.88
C ALA A 12 24.89 -54.64 -29.69
N VAL A 13 25.49 -53.52 -30.00
CA VAL A 13 25.71 -52.43 -28.98
C VAL A 13 24.40 -51.70 -28.79
N LEU A 14 23.69 -52.00 -27.70
CA LEU A 14 22.58 -51.15 -27.20
C LEU A 14 23.18 -49.92 -26.54
N THR A 15 23.22 -48.79 -27.28
CA THR A 15 23.46 -47.47 -26.71
C THR A 15 22.13 -47.02 -26.05
N GLY A 16 22.03 -47.27 -24.73
CA GLY A 16 20.98 -46.68 -23.89
C GLY A 16 21.22 -45.17 -23.74
N VAL A 17 20.41 -44.39 -24.43
CA VAL A 17 20.30 -42.93 -24.16
C VAL A 17 19.59 -42.80 -22.81
N LEU A 18 20.34 -42.61 -21.73
CA LEU A 18 19.81 -42.08 -20.48
C LEU A 18 19.41 -40.63 -20.76
N ALA A 19 18.14 -40.39 -21.06
CA ALA A 19 17.54 -39.08 -20.94
C ALA A 19 17.53 -38.74 -19.44
N THR A 20 18.56 -38.05 -18.97
CA THR A 20 18.48 -37.34 -17.68
C THR A 20 17.43 -36.23 -17.84
N CYS A 21 16.18 -36.52 -17.46
CA CYS A 21 15.25 -35.48 -17.08
C CYS A 21 15.91 -34.74 -15.89
N SER A 22 16.57 -33.64 -16.20
CA SER A 22 16.82 -32.63 -15.19
C SER A 22 15.44 -32.15 -14.74
N MET A 23 14.92 -32.69 -13.64
CA MET A 23 13.92 -32.04 -12.86
C MET A 23 14.62 -30.78 -12.34
N THR A 24 14.50 -29.67 -13.09
CA THR A 24 14.56 -28.37 -12.46
C THR A 24 13.49 -28.44 -11.38
N TYR A 25 13.90 -28.50 -10.13
CA TYR A 25 13.06 -28.05 -9.04
C TYR A 25 12.77 -26.59 -9.39
N ALA A 26 11.61 -26.33 -9.98
CA ALA A 26 11.02 -25.02 -9.88
C ALA A 26 10.98 -24.75 -8.36
N ALA A 27 11.66 -23.73 -7.89
CA ALA A 27 11.29 -23.10 -6.65
C ALA A 27 9.77 -22.97 -6.70
N ASP A 28 9.10 -23.35 -5.63
CA ASP A 28 7.63 -23.30 -5.57
C ASP A 28 7.21 -21.91 -6.07
N ASP A 29 6.72 -21.86 -7.32
CA ASP A 29 6.32 -20.62 -7.98
C ASP A 29 5.04 -20.16 -7.26
N GLU A 30 5.15 -19.11 -6.45
CA GLU A 30 4.06 -18.59 -5.62
C GLU A 30 2.83 -18.25 -6.49
N LEU A 31 3.06 -17.71 -7.70
CA LEU A 31 1.98 -17.46 -8.65
C LEU A 31 1.25 -18.76 -9.05
N ALA A 32 1.99 -19.86 -9.30
CA ALA A 32 1.36 -21.15 -9.64
C ALA A 32 0.52 -21.69 -8.47
N GLN A 33 0.97 -21.52 -7.22
CA GLN A 33 0.21 -21.92 -6.03
C GLN A 33 -1.06 -21.07 -5.87
N ILE A 34 -0.96 -19.74 -6.08
CA ILE A 34 -2.11 -18.83 -6.08
C ILE A 34 -3.13 -19.26 -7.13
N GLN A 35 -2.69 -19.53 -8.36
CA GLN A 35 -3.56 -19.97 -9.44
C GLN A 35 -4.19 -21.36 -9.18
N GLU A 36 -3.45 -22.30 -8.59
CA GLU A 36 -3.98 -23.62 -8.22
C GLU A 36 -5.00 -23.52 -7.08
N SER A 37 -4.75 -22.68 -6.07
CA SER A 37 -5.67 -22.47 -4.96
C SER A 37 -6.91 -21.64 -5.37
N GLY A 38 -6.80 -20.86 -6.44
CA GLY A 38 -7.80 -19.88 -6.87
C GLY A 38 -7.92 -18.67 -5.97
N LYS A 39 -6.93 -18.40 -5.11
CA LYS A 39 -6.97 -17.34 -4.09
C LYS A 39 -5.66 -16.58 -3.97
N LEU A 40 -5.74 -15.24 -3.98
CA LEU A 40 -4.68 -14.33 -3.59
C LEU A 40 -4.90 -13.91 -2.14
N LYS A 41 -3.99 -14.28 -1.22
CA LYS A 41 -4.07 -13.93 0.21
C LYS A 41 -3.56 -12.51 0.42
N VAL A 42 -4.47 -11.60 0.71
CA VAL A 42 -4.19 -10.17 0.84
C VAL A 42 -4.32 -9.73 2.29
N GLY A 43 -3.27 -9.13 2.83
CA GLY A 43 -3.30 -8.49 4.15
C GLY A 43 -3.86 -7.08 4.10
N VAL A 44 -4.74 -6.75 5.05
CA VAL A 44 -5.35 -5.44 5.23
C VAL A 44 -5.52 -5.13 6.72
N GLU A 45 -5.71 -3.86 7.10
CA GLU A 45 -6.04 -3.51 8.49
C GLU A 45 -7.53 -3.66 8.80
N GLY A 46 -8.42 -3.31 7.87
CA GLY A 46 -9.86 -3.27 8.11
C GLY A 46 -10.34 -2.15 9.04
N THR A 47 -9.42 -1.28 9.49
CA THR A 47 -9.68 -0.15 10.41
C THR A 47 -9.06 1.16 9.91
N TYR A 48 -8.77 1.25 8.61
CA TYR A 48 -8.09 2.39 7.99
C TYR A 48 -8.92 3.00 6.83
N PRO A 49 -10.05 3.69 7.13
CA PRO A 49 -10.84 4.34 6.11
C PRO A 49 -10.07 5.52 5.47
N PRO A 50 -10.29 5.79 4.18
CA PRO A 50 -11.19 5.11 3.26
C PRO A 50 -10.51 3.99 2.44
N TYR A 51 -9.32 3.52 2.84
CA TYR A 51 -8.55 2.49 2.13
C TYR A 51 -9.03 1.08 2.43
N THR A 52 -9.09 0.70 3.72
CA THR A 52 -9.53 -0.63 4.18
C THR A 52 -10.35 -0.47 5.47
N TYR A 53 -11.65 -0.69 5.42
CA TYR A 53 -12.53 -0.51 6.58
C TYR A 53 -13.81 -1.34 6.43
N HIS A 54 -14.61 -1.40 7.50
CA HIS A 54 -15.92 -2.04 7.47
C HIS A 54 -17.01 -0.98 7.28
N ASP A 55 -17.94 -1.25 6.35
CA ASP A 55 -19.12 -0.42 6.15
C ASP A 55 -20.14 -0.58 7.29
N ASP A 56 -21.27 0.14 7.20
CA ASP A 56 -22.36 0.08 8.20
C ASP A 56 -23.00 -1.32 8.33
N ASN A 57 -22.79 -2.21 7.37
CA ASN A 57 -23.27 -3.60 7.40
C ASN A 57 -22.22 -4.55 7.99
N GLY A 58 -21.01 -4.05 8.27
CA GLY A 58 -19.88 -4.84 8.73
C GLY A 58 -19.15 -5.58 7.59
N GLU A 59 -19.33 -5.19 6.34
CA GLU A 59 -18.62 -5.75 5.19
C GLU A 59 -17.31 -5.01 4.94
N LEU A 60 -16.20 -5.75 4.74
CA LEU A 60 -14.89 -5.19 4.41
C LEU A 60 -14.93 -4.49 3.05
N THR A 61 -14.59 -3.22 3.01
CA THR A 61 -14.62 -2.34 1.84
C THR A 61 -13.50 -1.32 1.89
N GLY A 62 -13.40 -0.46 0.88
CA GLY A 62 -12.43 0.62 0.77
C GLY A 62 -11.66 0.57 -0.54
N PHE A 63 -10.97 1.66 -0.86
CA PHE A 63 -10.23 1.79 -2.11
C PHE A 63 -9.26 0.62 -2.34
N ASP A 64 -8.44 0.31 -1.35
CA ASP A 64 -7.43 -0.76 -1.46
C ASP A 64 -8.06 -2.16 -1.51
N VAL A 65 -9.23 -2.34 -0.89
CA VAL A 65 -10.00 -3.58 -1.00
C VAL A 65 -10.47 -3.79 -2.44
N GLU A 66 -10.97 -2.73 -3.09
CA GLU A 66 -11.40 -2.80 -4.50
C GLU A 66 -10.21 -2.94 -5.46
N VAL A 67 -9.07 -2.27 -5.19
CA VAL A 67 -7.82 -2.47 -5.94
C VAL A 67 -7.36 -3.93 -5.83
N ALA A 68 -7.38 -4.51 -4.64
CA ALA A 68 -7.00 -5.91 -4.42
C ALA A 68 -7.91 -6.89 -5.19
N LYS A 69 -9.22 -6.65 -5.17
CA LYS A 69 -10.19 -7.44 -5.96
C LYS A 69 -9.92 -7.32 -7.46
N ALA A 70 -9.68 -6.10 -7.96
CA ALA A 70 -9.40 -5.87 -9.36
C ALA A 70 -8.10 -6.56 -9.83
N ILE A 71 -7.04 -6.51 -8.99
CA ILE A 71 -5.78 -7.24 -9.27
C ILE A 71 -6.05 -8.75 -9.29
N ALA A 72 -6.75 -9.30 -8.29
CA ALA A 72 -7.07 -10.72 -8.22
C ALA A 72 -7.88 -11.19 -9.44
N ASP A 73 -8.85 -10.40 -9.89
CA ASP A 73 -9.64 -10.66 -11.09
C ASP A 73 -8.74 -10.74 -12.35
N LYS A 74 -7.77 -9.84 -12.49
CA LYS A 74 -6.79 -9.88 -13.60
C LYS A 74 -5.90 -11.13 -13.53
N LEU A 75 -5.60 -11.63 -12.33
CA LEU A 75 -4.87 -12.88 -12.11
C LEU A 75 -5.75 -14.14 -12.31
N GLY A 76 -7.07 -13.97 -12.43
CA GLY A 76 -8.05 -15.06 -12.58
C GLY A 76 -8.33 -15.82 -11.28
N VAL A 77 -8.20 -15.15 -10.12
CA VAL A 77 -8.40 -15.70 -8.78
C VAL A 77 -9.27 -14.79 -7.91
N GLU A 78 -9.65 -15.23 -6.72
CA GLU A 78 -10.36 -14.41 -5.73
C GLU A 78 -9.38 -13.77 -4.72
N ALA A 79 -9.64 -12.52 -4.30
CA ALA A 79 -8.93 -11.91 -3.18
C ALA A 79 -9.43 -12.52 -1.85
N ASP A 80 -8.51 -13.10 -1.07
CA ASP A 80 -8.78 -13.73 0.24
C ASP A 80 -8.18 -12.85 1.34
N PHE A 81 -8.99 -12.03 1.99
CA PHE A 81 -8.54 -11.00 2.92
C PHE A 81 -8.24 -11.56 4.30
N THR A 82 -7.12 -11.11 4.87
CA THR A 82 -6.74 -11.36 6.27
C THR A 82 -6.49 -10.03 6.97
N GLU A 83 -7.26 -9.75 8.00
CA GLU A 83 -7.12 -8.53 8.80
C GLU A 83 -6.08 -8.70 9.90
N SER A 84 -5.25 -7.68 10.11
CA SER A 84 -4.22 -7.63 11.15
C SER A 84 -3.78 -6.19 11.41
N ASP A 85 -3.18 -5.95 12.59
CA ASP A 85 -2.53 -4.66 12.87
C ASP A 85 -1.42 -4.37 11.85
N TRP A 86 -1.23 -3.09 11.51
CA TRP A 86 -0.25 -2.64 10.53
C TRP A 86 1.14 -3.26 10.72
N ASP A 87 1.69 -3.20 11.93
CA ASP A 87 3.03 -3.72 12.24
C ASP A 87 3.18 -5.24 11.99
N SER A 88 2.07 -5.96 11.85
CA SER A 88 2.04 -7.42 11.60
C SER A 88 1.81 -7.79 10.14
N LEU A 89 1.39 -6.85 9.29
CA LEU A 89 1.02 -7.13 7.89
C LEU A 89 2.22 -7.58 7.06
N LEU A 90 3.29 -6.78 6.99
CA LEU A 90 4.48 -7.10 6.19
C LEU A 90 5.17 -8.39 6.68
N ALA A 91 5.18 -8.64 8.00
CA ALA A 91 5.65 -9.91 8.55
C ALA A 91 4.80 -11.12 8.10
N GLY A 92 3.57 -10.89 7.65
CA GLY A 92 2.71 -11.88 7.03
C GLY A 92 3.27 -12.38 5.70
N ILE A 93 3.84 -11.49 4.87
CA ILE A 93 4.51 -11.82 3.61
C ILE A 93 5.79 -12.63 3.91
N ASP A 94 6.62 -12.16 4.85
CA ASP A 94 7.86 -12.82 5.21
C ASP A 94 7.64 -14.29 5.63
N SER A 95 6.56 -14.54 6.36
CA SER A 95 6.21 -15.89 6.85
C SER A 95 5.44 -16.76 5.84
N GLY A 96 5.03 -16.23 4.68
CA GLY A 96 4.20 -16.91 3.69
C GLY A 96 2.73 -17.10 4.13
N ARG A 97 2.30 -16.37 5.16
CA ARG A 97 0.89 -16.33 5.58
C ARG A 97 0.05 -15.48 4.63
N LEU A 98 0.65 -14.46 4.06
CA LEU A 98 0.09 -13.57 3.05
C LEU A 98 0.94 -13.65 1.78
N ASP A 99 0.30 -13.54 0.64
CA ASP A 99 0.98 -13.44 -0.65
C ASP A 99 1.36 -11.97 -0.92
N THR A 100 0.56 -11.02 -0.43
CA THR A 100 0.82 -9.59 -0.49
C THR A 100 0.06 -8.81 0.59
N VAL A 101 0.30 -7.50 0.66
CA VAL A 101 -0.44 -6.52 1.46
C VAL A 101 -0.87 -5.38 0.55
N ILE A 102 -2.16 -5.04 0.54
CA ILE A 102 -2.69 -3.87 -0.16
C ILE A 102 -3.43 -3.02 0.86
N ASN A 103 -2.72 -2.05 1.44
CA ASN A 103 -3.13 -1.23 2.58
C ASN A 103 -2.31 0.06 2.65
N ALA A 104 -2.36 0.87 1.58
CA ALA A 104 -1.60 2.11 1.46
C ALA A 104 -0.09 1.91 1.77
N VAL A 105 0.52 0.87 1.19
CA VAL A 105 1.91 0.52 1.48
C VAL A 105 2.86 1.41 0.70
N SER A 106 3.51 2.35 1.41
CA SER A 106 4.53 3.22 0.84
C SER A 106 5.79 2.46 0.46
N ILE A 107 6.40 2.84 -0.65
CA ILE A 107 7.73 2.39 -1.05
C ILE A 107 8.76 3.11 -0.18
N THR A 108 9.64 2.38 0.49
CA THR A 108 10.78 2.93 1.23
C THR A 108 12.05 2.13 0.96
N PRO A 109 13.25 2.76 1.05
CA PRO A 109 14.51 2.03 0.85
C PRO A 109 14.65 0.79 1.75
N GLU A 110 14.20 0.87 3.02
CA GLU A 110 14.23 -0.27 3.93
C GLU A 110 13.32 -1.42 3.45
N ARG A 111 12.12 -1.09 2.96
CA ARG A 111 11.17 -2.08 2.46
C ARG A 111 11.65 -2.69 1.14
N GLU A 112 12.29 -1.90 0.26
CA GLU A 112 12.87 -2.38 -0.99
C GLU A 112 14.03 -3.37 -0.77
N GLU A 113 14.64 -3.42 0.42
CA GLU A 113 15.62 -4.46 0.75
C GLU A 113 14.98 -5.86 0.84
N LYS A 114 13.69 -5.95 1.20
CA LYS A 114 12.95 -7.19 1.48
C LYS A 114 11.90 -7.55 0.44
N TYR A 115 11.32 -6.54 -0.21
CA TYR A 115 10.20 -6.69 -1.14
C TYR A 115 10.53 -6.08 -2.50
N ASP A 116 9.95 -6.64 -3.55
CA ASP A 116 9.82 -6.02 -4.85
C ASP A 116 8.42 -5.35 -4.91
N PHE A 117 8.34 -4.10 -5.36
CA PHE A 117 7.09 -3.33 -5.34
C PHE A 117 6.49 -3.24 -6.74
N ALA A 118 5.31 -3.85 -6.95
CA ALA A 118 4.53 -3.67 -8.17
C ALA A 118 3.68 -2.38 -8.10
N GLY A 119 3.67 -1.61 -9.14
CA GLY A 119 3.01 -0.30 -9.20
C GLY A 119 3.99 0.84 -9.43
N PRO A 120 3.84 2.01 -8.77
CA PRO A 120 2.81 2.36 -7.78
C PRO A 120 1.43 2.56 -8.40
N TYR A 121 0.37 2.40 -7.59
CA TYR A 121 -1.02 2.59 -8.02
C TYR A 121 -1.67 3.86 -7.45
N PHE A 122 -1.00 4.57 -6.52
CA PHE A 122 -1.52 5.76 -5.84
C PHE A 122 -0.38 6.73 -5.48
N TYR A 123 -0.65 8.05 -5.54
CA TYR A 123 0.32 9.12 -5.26
C TYR A 123 -0.35 10.17 -4.38
N ILE A 124 0.26 10.48 -3.22
CA ILE A 124 -0.28 11.46 -2.29
C ILE A 124 0.84 12.10 -1.46
N THR A 125 0.56 13.28 -0.88
CA THR A 125 1.47 13.95 0.05
C THR A 125 1.07 13.68 1.49
N GLN A 126 2.04 13.76 2.41
CA GLN A 126 1.81 13.59 3.84
C GLN A 126 1.80 14.94 4.56
N GLN A 127 0.95 15.03 5.55
CA GLN A 127 0.71 16.24 6.32
C GLN A 127 1.08 16.02 7.79
N ILE A 128 1.63 17.02 8.43
CA ILE A 128 1.78 17.10 9.89
C ILE A 128 0.48 17.64 10.46
N VAL A 129 -0.17 16.85 11.30
CA VAL A 129 -1.45 17.19 11.94
C VAL A 129 -1.24 17.39 13.44
N VAL A 130 -1.76 18.50 13.94
CA VAL A 130 -1.60 18.98 15.34
C VAL A 130 -2.96 19.37 15.93
N ALA A 131 -3.01 19.62 17.25
CA ALA A 131 -4.16 20.27 17.86
C ALA A 131 -4.38 21.67 17.28
N LYS A 132 -5.64 22.14 17.17
CA LYS A 132 -5.99 23.44 16.57
C LYS A 132 -5.30 24.64 17.24
N ASP A 133 -5.01 24.54 18.53
CA ASP A 133 -4.37 25.58 19.33
C ASP A 133 -2.83 25.46 19.36
N ASN A 134 -2.25 24.47 18.68
CA ASN A 134 -0.81 24.35 18.54
C ASN A 134 -0.31 25.23 17.39
N ASP A 135 0.37 26.33 17.73
CA ASP A 135 1.01 27.25 16.79
C ASP A 135 2.55 27.14 16.82
N ASP A 136 3.09 26.20 17.59
CA ASP A 136 4.54 25.99 17.74
C ASP A 136 5.14 25.14 16.60
N ILE A 137 4.32 24.26 15.97
CA ILE A 137 4.73 23.38 14.89
C ILE A 137 4.29 24.00 13.57
N VAL A 138 5.26 24.46 12.76
CA VAL A 138 5.02 25.20 11.51
C VAL A 138 5.91 24.74 10.34
N ASP A 139 6.95 23.95 10.60
CA ASP A 139 7.89 23.41 9.65
C ASP A 139 8.65 22.21 10.21
N MET A 140 9.49 21.55 9.40
CA MET A 140 10.29 20.39 9.84
C MET A 140 11.24 20.72 10.99
N ALA A 141 11.80 21.93 11.04
CA ALA A 141 12.74 22.34 12.11
C ALA A 141 12.04 22.44 13.48
N SER A 142 10.77 22.79 13.48
CA SER A 142 9.94 22.91 14.70
C SER A 142 9.56 21.57 15.32
N LEU A 143 9.83 20.44 14.65
CA LEU A 143 9.61 19.08 15.17
C LEU A 143 10.68 18.67 16.20
N ASN A 144 11.78 19.40 16.30
CA ASN A 144 12.88 19.08 17.22
C ASN A 144 12.40 19.06 18.67
N GLY A 145 12.60 17.91 19.33
CA GLY A 145 12.18 17.66 20.72
C GLY A 145 10.68 17.38 20.90
N LYS A 146 9.91 17.34 19.82
CA LYS A 146 8.47 17.04 19.85
C LYS A 146 8.22 15.52 19.81
N LYS A 147 7.00 15.11 20.18
CA LYS A 147 6.55 13.72 20.21
C LYS A 147 5.58 13.47 19.08
N VAL A 148 5.90 12.53 18.18
CA VAL A 148 4.99 12.05 17.15
C VAL A 148 4.23 10.82 17.62
N ALA A 149 2.91 10.81 17.50
CA ALA A 149 2.09 9.62 17.65
C ALA A 149 1.99 8.91 16.29
N ASN A 150 2.64 7.74 16.17
CA ASN A 150 2.59 6.96 14.93
C ASN A 150 2.87 5.47 15.20
N THR A 151 2.70 4.63 14.18
CA THR A 151 3.08 3.20 14.23
C THR A 151 4.60 3.06 14.18
N ALA A 152 5.13 1.97 14.75
CA ALA A 152 6.59 1.74 14.81
C ALA A 152 7.22 1.51 13.43
N THR A 153 6.43 1.06 12.44
CA THR A 153 6.88 0.75 11.08
C THR A 153 6.38 1.76 10.04
N THR A 154 6.00 2.96 10.48
CA THR A 154 5.62 4.04 9.55
C THR A 154 6.76 4.37 8.58
N ALA A 155 6.41 4.65 7.31
CA ALA A 155 7.38 5.02 6.28
C ALA A 155 8.12 6.36 6.55
N TYR A 156 7.59 7.15 7.48
CA TYR A 156 8.09 8.51 7.75
C TYR A 156 8.93 8.61 9.02
N LEU A 157 9.15 7.49 9.75
CA LEU A 157 9.79 7.54 11.06
C LEU A 157 11.19 8.17 10.97
N ASP A 158 12.01 7.73 10.02
CA ASP A 158 13.39 8.21 9.86
C ASP A 158 13.43 9.73 9.61
N ILE A 159 12.61 10.26 8.70
CA ILE A 159 12.59 11.69 8.40
C ILE A 159 12.10 12.52 9.60
N LEU A 160 11.19 11.98 10.42
CA LEU A 160 10.70 12.65 11.63
C LEU A 160 11.74 12.59 12.76
N GLU A 161 12.44 11.47 12.92
CA GLU A 161 13.54 11.33 13.88
C GLU A 161 14.76 12.18 13.50
N ASP A 162 15.10 12.28 12.23
CA ASP A 162 16.13 13.17 11.70
C ASP A 162 15.79 14.65 11.95
N ALA A 163 14.50 15.00 11.95
CA ALA A 163 14.02 16.31 12.38
C ALA A 163 14.04 16.50 13.90
N GLY A 164 14.41 15.46 14.67
CA GLY A 164 14.54 15.51 16.13
C GLY A 164 13.27 15.15 16.89
N ALA A 165 12.25 14.60 16.23
CA ALA A 165 11.05 14.09 16.90
C ALA A 165 11.33 12.75 17.60
N SER A 166 10.47 12.39 18.55
CA SER A 166 10.51 11.09 19.24
C SER A 166 9.18 10.36 19.13
N LEU A 167 9.22 9.05 18.80
CA LEU A 167 8.04 8.23 18.63
C LEU A 167 7.30 7.97 19.93
N VAL A 168 5.98 8.15 19.91
CA VAL A 168 5.01 7.59 20.84
C VAL A 168 4.20 6.56 20.05
N GLN A 169 4.52 5.29 20.24
CA GLN A 169 3.92 4.22 19.46
C GLN A 169 2.41 4.09 19.72
N ILE A 170 1.66 3.93 18.65
CA ILE A 170 0.22 3.71 18.61
C ILE A 170 -0.10 2.55 17.65
N SER A 171 -1.36 2.12 17.65
CA SER A 171 -1.85 1.09 16.73
C SER A 171 -2.96 1.61 15.80
N THR A 172 -3.63 2.71 16.14
CA THR A 172 -4.77 3.24 15.37
C THR A 172 -4.72 4.77 15.24
N ALA A 173 -5.42 5.33 14.25
CA ALA A 173 -5.58 6.77 14.07
C ALA A 173 -6.26 7.43 15.28
N ASP A 174 -7.28 6.79 15.87
CA ASP A 174 -7.98 7.28 17.04
C ASP A 174 -7.05 7.41 18.25
N GLU A 175 -6.13 6.47 18.44
CA GLU A 175 -5.10 6.57 19.50
C GLU A 175 -4.19 7.77 19.26
N ALA A 176 -3.76 8.03 18.02
CA ALA A 176 -2.96 9.21 17.70
C ALA A 176 -3.68 10.50 18.07
N VAL A 177 -4.93 10.65 17.64
CA VAL A 177 -5.74 11.83 17.95
C VAL A 177 -5.95 12.00 19.44
N SER A 178 -6.30 10.92 20.16
CA SER A 178 -6.47 10.95 21.62
C SER A 178 -5.20 11.40 22.35
N LEU A 179 -4.02 11.00 21.85
CA LEU A 179 -2.73 11.43 22.42
C LEU A 179 -2.44 12.91 22.17
N ILE A 180 -2.77 13.41 20.97
CA ILE A 180 -2.63 14.83 20.61
C ILE A 180 -3.56 15.69 21.47
N GLU A 181 -4.86 15.36 21.53
CA GLU A 181 -5.87 16.10 22.29
C GLU A 181 -5.59 16.13 23.79
N SER A 182 -4.96 15.06 24.32
CA SER A 182 -4.55 14.98 25.72
C SER A 182 -3.16 15.59 26.00
N GLY A 183 -2.44 16.12 24.99
CA GLY A 183 -1.10 16.68 25.11
C GLY A 183 0.00 15.66 25.45
N ARG A 184 -0.26 14.36 25.22
CA ARG A 184 0.73 13.29 25.42
C ARG A 184 1.62 13.09 24.19
N ALA A 185 1.13 13.47 23.00
CA ALA A 185 1.90 13.65 21.78
C ALA A 185 1.65 15.06 21.24
N ASP A 186 2.58 15.57 20.44
CA ASP A 186 2.51 16.93 19.90
C ASP A 186 1.89 16.93 18.50
N PHE A 187 2.08 15.85 17.71
CA PHE A 187 1.60 15.73 16.35
C PHE A 187 1.49 14.26 15.87
N THR A 188 0.85 14.08 14.73
CA THR A 188 0.85 12.83 13.94
C THR A 188 1.03 13.16 12.46
N THR A 189 1.18 12.12 11.61
CA THR A 189 1.13 12.27 10.16
C THR A 189 -0.15 11.67 9.62
N PHE A 190 -0.85 12.43 8.77
CA PHE A 190 -1.94 11.93 7.93
C PHE A 190 -1.74 12.46 6.52
N ASN A 191 -2.18 11.70 5.51
CA ASN A 191 -2.40 12.30 4.20
C ASN A 191 -3.74 13.06 4.18
N SER A 192 -3.95 13.89 3.15
CA SER A 192 -5.15 14.72 3.04
C SER A 192 -6.44 13.91 3.02
N VAL A 193 -6.42 12.73 2.40
CA VAL A 193 -7.59 11.84 2.30
C VAL A 193 -7.98 11.31 3.67
N VAL A 194 -7.03 10.72 4.41
CA VAL A 194 -7.27 10.19 5.77
C VAL A 194 -7.71 11.30 6.72
N PHE A 195 -7.07 12.47 6.64
CA PHE A 195 -7.41 13.58 7.52
C PHE A 195 -8.82 14.12 7.23
N ASN A 196 -9.18 14.28 5.97
CA ASN A 196 -10.53 14.73 5.58
C ASN A 196 -11.60 13.72 5.98
N GLU A 197 -11.36 12.42 5.77
CA GLU A 197 -12.27 11.36 6.19
C GLU A 197 -12.44 11.36 7.71
N TYR A 198 -11.33 11.49 8.45
CA TYR A 198 -11.38 11.58 9.91
C TYR A 198 -12.24 12.76 10.38
N LEU A 199 -12.07 13.95 9.77
CA LEU A 199 -12.88 15.13 10.13
C LEU A 199 -14.36 15.00 9.75
N GLN A 200 -14.70 14.25 8.69
CA GLN A 200 -16.10 13.98 8.36
C GLN A 200 -16.78 13.09 9.42
N GLN A 201 -16.07 12.08 9.91
CA GLN A 201 -16.56 11.19 10.96
C GLN A 201 -16.52 11.86 12.34
N HIS A 202 -15.60 12.80 12.57
CA HIS A 202 -15.36 13.49 13.84
C HIS A 202 -15.36 15.02 13.65
N PRO A 203 -16.52 15.65 13.35
CA PRO A 203 -16.58 17.08 13.01
C PRO A 203 -16.17 18.00 14.15
N ASP A 204 -16.19 17.52 15.39
CA ASP A 204 -15.79 18.25 16.60
C ASP A 204 -14.29 18.03 16.93
N ALA A 205 -13.53 17.27 16.15
CA ALA A 205 -12.11 17.02 16.41
C ALA A 205 -11.32 18.33 16.46
N ASN A 206 -10.50 18.47 17.52
CA ASN A 206 -9.69 19.67 17.73
C ASN A 206 -8.35 19.59 17.01
N LEU A 207 -8.36 19.36 15.67
CA LEU A 207 -7.18 19.14 14.87
C LEU A 207 -7.07 20.11 13.69
N LYS A 208 -5.84 20.41 13.27
CA LYS A 208 -5.52 21.14 12.03
C LYS A 208 -4.29 20.57 11.35
N VAL A 209 -4.17 20.78 10.04
CA VAL A 209 -2.90 20.61 9.32
C VAL A 209 -1.97 21.75 9.72
N ALA A 210 -0.77 21.40 10.18
CA ALA A 210 0.29 22.39 10.44
C ALA A 210 1.03 22.74 9.14
N PHE A 211 1.47 21.71 8.40
CA PHE A 211 2.10 21.85 7.09
C PHE A 211 2.14 20.50 6.36
N VAL A 212 2.40 20.54 5.05
CA VAL A 212 2.70 19.36 4.21
C VAL A 212 4.20 19.05 4.32
N ILE A 213 4.58 17.78 4.51
CA ILE A 213 5.99 17.38 4.55
C ILE A 213 6.62 17.69 3.18
N PRO A 214 7.61 18.60 3.12
CA PRO A 214 8.17 19.03 1.83
C PRO A 214 8.95 17.89 1.17
N ASP A 215 8.93 17.87 -0.18
CA ASP A 215 9.68 16.94 -1.03
C ASP A 215 9.35 15.44 -0.80
N VAL A 216 8.23 15.14 -0.13
CA VAL A 216 7.73 13.79 0.08
C VAL A 216 6.43 13.60 -0.70
N VAL A 217 6.54 12.97 -1.88
CA VAL A 217 5.39 12.37 -2.56
C VAL A 217 5.36 10.90 -2.17
N ASP A 218 4.35 10.53 -1.41
CA ASP A 218 4.13 9.15 -1.03
C ASP A 218 3.53 8.36 -2.19
N THR A 219 4.04 7.16 -2.41
CA THR A 219 3.59 6.28 -3.48
C THR A 219 3.20 4.95 -2.89
N TYR A 220 1.92 4.57 -3.08
CA TYR A 220 1.47 3.26 -2.62
C TYR A 220 1.61 2.23 -3.73
N ALA A 221 2.18 1.09 -3.36
CA ALA A 221 2.47 -0.02 -4.26
C ALA A 221 2.22 -1.37 -3.58
N VAL A 222 2.25 -2.43 -4.35
CA VAL A 222 1.96 -3.78 -3.90
C VAL A 222 3.28 -4.51 -3.60
N PRO A 223 3.64 -4.74 -2.32
CA PRO A 223 4.86 -5.45 -1.94
C PRO A 223 4.72 -6.94 -2.23
N ILE A 224 5.67 -7.48 -2.98
CA ILE A 224 5.83 -8.89 -3.28
C ILE A 224 7.12 -9.38 -2.62
N LYS A 225 7.12 -10.57 -2.04
CA LYS A 225 8.32 -11.15 -1.45
C LYS A 225 9.45 -11.18 -2.47
N LYS A 226 10.62 -10.70 -2.06
CA LYS A 226 11.76 -10.56 -2.97
C LYS A 226 12.16 -11.90 -3.59
N GLY A 227 12.24 -11.89 -4.92
CA GLY A 227 12.59 -13.07 -5.71
C GLY A 227 11.38 -13.85 -6.28
N GLU A 228 10.15 -13.53 -5.88
CA GLU A 228 8.93 -14.08 -6.48
C GLU A 228 8.59 -13.35 -7.79
N THR A 229 9.51 -13.46 -8.76
CA THR A 229 9.48 -12.68 -10.02
C THR A 229 8.21 -12.92 -10.82
N ALA A 230 7.72 -14.16 -10.87
CA ALA A 230 6.50 -14.48 -11.64
C ALA A 230 5.27 -13.79 -11.05
N LEU A 231 5.14 -13.77 -9.71
CA LEU A 231 4.05 -13.06 -9.04
C LEU A 231 4.19 -11.54 -9.22
N TYR A 232 5.41 -11.01 -9.06
CA TYR A 232 5.69 -9.59 -9.30
C TYR A 232 5.27 -9.16 -10.72
N ASP A 233 5.73 -9.88 -11.76
CA ASP A 233 5.42 -9.56 -13.15
C ASP A 233 3.90 -9.63 -13.40
N ALA A 234 3.21 -10.63 -12.84
CA ALA A 234 1.77 -10.79 -13.01
C ALA A 234 0.99 -9.64 -12.33
N VAL A 235 1.36 -9.25 -11.11
CA VAL A 235 0.72 -8.13 -10.39
C VAL A 235 1.04 -6.79 -11.05
N GLN A 236 2.29 -6.58 -11.51
CA GLN A 236 2.67 -5.37 -12.25
C GLN A 236 1.84 -5.22 -13.52
N ASN A 237 1.74 -6.30 -14.32
CA ASN A 237 0.92 -6.28 -15.53
C ASN A 237 -0.56 -6.01 -15.21
N ALA A 238 -1.09 -6.59 -14.13
CA ALA A 238 -2.47 -6.32 -13.70
C ALA A 238 -2.68 -4.83 -13.37
N ILE A 239 -1.76 -4.20 -12.62
CA ILE A 239 -1.82 -2.78 -12.30
C ILE A 239 -1.74 -1.93 -13.58
N ASP A 240 -0.83 -2.26 -14.51
CA ASP A 240 -0.67 -1.53 -15.76
C ASP A 240 -1.95 -1.61 -16.62
N GLU A 241 -2.57 -2.79 -16.72
CA GLU A 241 -3.87 -2.96 -17.40
C GLU A 241 -4.99 -2.17 -16.72
N LEU A 242 -5.05 -2.16 -15.38
CA LEU A 242 -6.06 -1.42 -14.61
C LEU A 242 -5.89 0.11 -14.72
N LYS A 243 -4.65 0.59 -14.95
CA LYS A 243 -4.39 1.99 -15.30
C LYS A 243 -4.84 2.30 -16.72
N GLU A 244 -4.49 1.43 -17.68
CA GLU A 244 -4.77 1.64 -19.10
C GLU A 244 -6.29 1.60 -19.40
N ASP A 245 -7.04 0.71 -18.75
CA ASP A 245 -8.49 0.59 -18.93
C ASP A 245 -9.29 1.60 -18.10
N GLY A 246 -8.62 2.42 -17.26
CA GLY A 246 -9.21 3.48 -16.44
C GLY A 246 -9.89 2.99 -15.15
N THR A 247 -9.77 1.71 -14.81
CA THR A 247 -10.38 1.14 -13.59
C THR A 247 -9.83 1.80 -12.34
N LEU A 248 -8.48 1.98 -12.23
CA LEU A 248 -7.87 2.62 -11.06
C LEU A 248 -8.29 4.08 -10.91
N SER A 249 -8.30 4.84 -12.02
CA SER A 249 -8.74 6.24 -12.03
C SER A 249 -10.19 6.36 -11.55
N LYS A 250 -11.07 5.49 -12.07
CA LYS A 250 -12.48 5.47 -11.64
C LYS A 250 -12.62 5.11 -10.15
N LEU A 251 -11.90 4.12 -9.64
CA LEU A 251 -11.92 3.79 -8.22
C LEU A 251 -11.44 4.97 -7.37
N SER A 252 -10.37 5.65 -7.79
CA SER A 252 -9.87 6.83 -7.10
C SER A 252 -10.90 7.95 -7.06
N GLU A 253 -11.55 8.25 -8.18
CA GLU A 253 -12.63 9.25 -8.24
C GLU A 253 -13.85 8.86 -7.40
N ASP A 254 -14.24 7.58 -7.40
CA ASP A 254 -15.40 7.09 -6.63
C ASP A 254 -15.16 7.19 -5.11
N TYR A 255 -13.94 6.97 -4.63
CA TYR A 255 -13.61 7.02 -3.20
C TYR A 255 -13.17 8.40 -2.71
N PHE A 256 -12.50 9.18 -3.55
CA PHE A 256 -11.82 10.41 -3.12
C PHE A 256 -12.29 11.67 -3.84
N GLY A 257 -13.12 11.52 -4.90
CA GLY A 257 -13.54 12.65 -5.74
C GLY A 257 -12.42 13.21 -6.62
N THR A 258 -11.24 12.60 -6.60
CA THR A 258 -10.03 13.03 -7.32
C THR A 258 -9.23 11.81 -7.78
N ASP A 259 -8.59 11.91 -8.95
CA ASP A 259 -7.69 10.87 -9.43
C ASP A 259 -6.29 11.01 -8.82
N PHE A 260 -5.97 10.13 -7.86
CA PHE A 260 -4.65 10.00 -7.24
C PHE A 260 -3.80 8.89 -7.88
N THR A 261 -4.20 8.30 -8.99
CA THR A 261 -3.47 7.20 -9.64
C THR A 261 -2.34 7.67 -10.55
N GLN A 262 -2.21 9.00 -10.70
CA GLN A 262 -1.14 9.67 -11.44
C GLN A 262 -0.32 10.57 -10.50
N PRO A 263 0.96 10.83 -10.80
CA PRO A 263 1.72 11.82 -10.05
C PRO A 263 0.99 13.17 -10.04
N GLN A 264 0.81 13.73 -8.84
CA GLN A 264 0.17 15.04 -8.68
C GLN A 264 1.18 16.14 -9.03
N ASP A 265 0.76 17.14 -9.81
CA ASP A 265 1.57 18.33 -10.03
C ASP A 265 1.69 19.11 -8.71
N GLU A 266 2.90 19.42 -8.26
CA GLU A 266 3.22 20.12 -6.99
C GLU A 266 2.47 21.45 -6.76
N ASN A 267 1.71 21.94 -7.75
CA ASN A 267 1.00 23.21 -7.72
C ASN A 267 -0.55 23.11 -7.68
N ALA A 268 -1.13 21.90 -7.62
CA ALA A 268 -2.58 21.75 -7.74
C ALA A 268 -3.36 21.89 -6.41
N ASP A 269 -2.71 21.79 -5.25
CA ASP A 269 -3.40 21.63 -3.94
C ASP A 269 -3.62 22.93 -3.15
N ASN A 270 -3.56 24.14 -3.75
CA ASN A 270 -3.72 25.41 -3.03
C ASN A 270 -4.81 26.35 -3.54
N THR A 271 -5.81 25.93 -4.33
CA THR A 271 -6.75 26.91 -4.92
C THR A 271 -8.25 26.62 -4.82
N ASP A 272 -8.76 25.67 -4.01
CA ASP A 272 -10.22 25.47 -3.97
C ASP A 272 -10.84 25.28 -2.58
N THR A 273 -10.51 26.16 -1.61
CA THR A 273 -11.36 26.32 -0.41
C THR A 273 -11.46 27.77 0.08
N ALA A 274 -11.58 28.74 -0.81
CA ALA A 274 -11.88 30.12 -0.39
C ALA A 274 -12.54 30.93 -1.51
N SER A 275 -13.80 30.63 -1.86
CA SER A 275 -14.70 31.65 -2.44
C SER A 275 -16.07 31.09 -2.76
N GLU A 276 -16.97 31.03 -1.78
CA GLU A 276 -18.39 31.19 -1.99
C GLU A 276 -19.04 31.57 -0.65
N ASP A 277 -18.84 32.82 -0.22
CA ASP A 277 -19.79 33.52 0.61
C ASP A 277 -19.47 35.04 0.69
N ALA A 278 -19.79 35.76 -0.37
CA ALA A 278 -19.91 37.23 -0.31
C ALA A 278 -20.60 37.78 -1.57
N SER A 279 -21.91 37.53 -1.73
CA SER A 279 -22.75 38.46 -2.53
C SER A 279 -24.23 38.20 -2.33
N ALA A 280 -24.74 38.64 -1.19
CA ALA A 280 -26.17 38.95 -1.06
C ALA A 280 -26.36 39.99 0.04
N GLU A 281 -26.09 41.25 -0.26
CA GLU A 281 -26.82 42.35 0.42
C GLU A 281 -26.64 43.66 -0.35
N SER A 282 -27.78 44.26 -0.60
CA SER A 282 -28.06 45.64 -0.97
C SER A 282 -28.45 45.88 -2.41
N THR A 283 -29.79 45.93 -2.63
CA THR A 283 -30.46 47.04 -3.29
C THR A 283 -31.94 47.01 -2.91
N ASP A 284 -32.27 47.79 -1.91
CA ASP A 284 -33.59 48.43 -1.87
C ASP A 284 -33.39 49.79 -1.21
N GLU A 285 -33.54 50.86 -2.02
CA GLU A 285 -34.10 52.15 -1.68
C GLU A 285 -33.98 53.09 -2.89
N ASN A 286 -35.07 53.26 -3.68
CA ASN A 286 -35.80 54.48 -3.99
C ASN A 286 -36.81 54.24 -5.06
#